data_97de6130cb0e33e0677047f1360e842b
#
_entry.id   97de6130cb0e33e0677047f1360e842b
#
_cell.length_a   1.000
_cell.length_b   1.000
_cell.length_c   1.000
_cell.angle_alpha   90.00
_cell.angle_beta   90.00
_cell.angle_gamma   90.00
#
_symmetry.space_group_name_H-M   'P 1'
#
loop_
_entity.id
_entity.type
_entity.pdbx_description
1 polymer ?
#
loop_
_entity_poly.entity_id
_entity_poly.type
_entity_poly.pdbx_seq_one_letter_code
_entity_poly.pdbx_strand_id
1 'polypeptide(L)'
;FAASMIFTGSAFADGHSLWPTVGFQTPTSTDMMEGKTGNIMHLTSNDVWDYAQAPDGWPTMVTATCHNSVLMLPDGSVAGGIGVCESIDPDGDASVWYGEISPTFGYDGKIVAGTGKYEKLVGAQFAGQVTGQMADGTSIYHVKPK
;
A
#
# COMPACT_ATOMS: atom_id res chain seq x y z
N PHE A 1 22.16 26.26 43.44
CA PHE A 1 22.30 25.87 42.03
C PHE A 1 21.04 25.17 41.62
N ALA A 2 20.14 25.85 40.87
CA ALA A 2 18.93 25.29 40.31
C ALA A 2 19.27 24.80 38.88
N ALA A 3 19.18 23.49 38.63
CA ALA A 3 19.32 22.91 37.30
C ALA A 3 17.96 23.00 36.62
N SER A 4 17.85 23.89 35.64
CA SER A 4 16.71 23.93 34.72
C SER A 4 16.81 22.73 33.76
N MET A 5 15.94 21.75 33.91
CA MET A 5 15.72 20.70 32.88
C MET A 5 14.96 21.35 31.75
N ILE A 6 15.63 21.54 30.62
CA ILE A 6 15.00 21.88 29.35
C ILE A 6 14.38 20.57 28.81
N PHE A 7 13.08 20.45 28.94
CA PHE A 7 12.32 19.46 28.17
C PHE A 7 12.34 19.91 26.71
N THR A 8 13.22 19.33 25.91
CA THR A 8 13.08 19.40 24.47
C THR A 8 11.85 18.57 24.10
N GLY A 9 10.71 19.25 24.00
CA GLY A 9 9.53 18.66 23.39
C GLY A 9 9.95 18.17 22.00
N SER A 10 9.82 16.86 21.77
CA SER A 10 9.86 16.30 20.42
C SER A 10 8.76 17.04 19.64
N ALA A 11 9.16 17.94 18.76
CA ALA A 11 8.27 18.43 17.73
C ALA A 11 7.83 17.18 16.97
N PHE A 12 6.59 16.74 17.19
CA PHE A 12 5.94 15.86 16.25
C PHE A 12 5.96 16.64 14.96
N ALA A 13 6.79 16.18 14.02
CA ALA A 13 6.77 16.67 12.65
C ALA A 13 5.30 16.71 12.24
N ASP A 14 4.87 17.84 11.70
CA ASP A 14 3.53 18.03 11.15
C ASP A 14 3.23 16.83 10.30
N GLY A 15 2.35 15.95 10.81
CA GLY A 15 2.12 14.64 10.22
C GLY A 15 1.57 14.84 8.84
N HIS A 16 2.40 14.63 7.83
CA HIS A 16 1.92 14.48 6.48
C HIS A 16 1.10 13.21 6.44
N SER A 17 -0.18 13.35 6.75
CA SER A 17 -1.12 12.25 6.65
C SER A 17 -1.38 11.98 5.17
N LEU A 18 -1.46 10.69 4.85
CA LEU A 18 -2.00 10.24 3.57
C LEU A 18 -3.44 10.75 3.42
N TRP A 19 -3.94 10.70 2.23
CA TRP A 19 -5.32 11.05 1.88
C TRP A 19 -6.06 9.79 1.40
N PRO A 20 -7.40 9.78 1.47
CA PRO A 20 -8.21 8.71 0.89
C PRO A 20 -7.92 8.60 -0.61
N THR A 21 -7.79 7.37 -1.11
CA THR A 21 -7.49 7.11 -2.51
C THR A 21 -8.21 5.86 -3.00
N VAL A 22 -8.42 5.79 -4.30
CA VAL A 22 -8.97 4.63 -4.99
C VAL A 22 -7.91 4.05 -5.91
N GLY A 23 -7.70 2.74 -5.80
CA GLY A 23 -6.76 2.00 -6.64
C GLY A 23 -7.46 1.01 -7.54
N PHE A 24 -6.91 0.84 -8.73
CA PHE A 24 -7.31 -0.15 -9.71
C PHE A 24 -6.13 -1.07 -9.93
N GLN A 25 -6.20 -2.29 -9.42
CA GLN A 25 -5.15 -3.30 -9.51
C GLN A 25 -5.46 -4.27 -10.65
N THR A 26 -4.66 -4.24 -11.70
CA THR A 26 -4.80 -5.13 -12.85
C THR A 26 -3.73 -6.23 -12.79
N PRO A 27 -4.10 -7.51 -12.61
CA PRO A 27 -3.15 -8.61 -12.62
C PRO A 27 -2.38 -8.71 -13.94
N THR A 28 -1.07 -8.92 -13.86
CA THR A 28 -0.18 -9.13 -15.02
C THR A 28 0.38 -10.55 -15.06
N SER A 29 0.59 -11.17 -13.89
CA SER A 29 0.92 -12.59 -13.78
C SER A 29 0.37 -13.19 -12.50
N THR A 30 0.11 -14.48 -12.53
CA THR A 30 -0.27 -15.26 -11.33
C THR A 30 0.43 -16.60 -11.43
N ASP A 31 1.27 -16.90 -10.43
CA ASP A 31 1.98 -18.15 -10.29
C ASP A 31 1.57 -18.85 -8.99
N MET A 32 1.42 -20.17 -9.03
CA MET A 32 1.02 -20.96 -7.88
C MET A 32 2.15 -21.92 -7.49
N MET A 33 2.61 -21.78 -6.26
CA MET A 33 3.53 -22.72 -5.63
C MET A 33 2.71 -23.70 -4.78
N GLU A 34 2.68 -24.97 -5.18
CA GLU A 34 1.96 -26.01 -4.46
C GLU A 34 2.73 -26.46 -3.21
N GLY A 35 2.02 -26.64 -2.10
CA GLY A 35 2.55 -27.11 -0.84
C GLY A 35 1.63 -28.16 -0.20
N LYS A 36 2.16 -28.89 0.80
CA LYS A 36 1.40 -29.93 1.49
C LYS A 36 0.29 -29.40 2.40
N THR A 37 0.43 -28.17 2.89
CA THR A 37 -0.47 -27.55 3.86
C THR A 37 -1.26 -26.38 3.29
N GLY A 38 -1.06 -26.08 2.02
CA GLY A 38 -1.67 -24.97 1.29
C GLY A 38 -0.77 -24.53 0.15
N ASN A 39 -1.25 -23.62 -0.65
CA ASN A 39 -0.54 -23.09 -1.80
C ASN A 39 -0.15 -21.64 -1.56
N ILE A 40 0.97 -21.22 -2.13
CA ILE A 40 1.34 -19.79 -2.15
C ILE A 40 1.08 -19.27 -3.56
N MET A 41 0.17 -18.32 -3.66
CA MET A 41 -0.10 -17.60 -4.89
C MET A 41 0.78 -16.36 -4.94
N HIS A 42 1.60 -16.22 -5.97
CA HIS A 42 2.33 -15.01 -6.30
C HIS A 42 1.57 -14.26 -7.39
N LEU A 43 1.22 -13.03 -7.10
CA LEU A 43 0.50 -12.14 -8.00
C LEU A 43 1.34 -10.91 -8.28
N THR A 44 1.63 -10.64 -9.54
CA THR A 44 2.15 -9.35 -9.99
C THR A 44 1.03 -8.54 -10.63
N SER A 45 0.98 -7.25 -10.37
CA SER A 45 -0.03 -6.36 -10.96
C SER A 45 0.56 -5.02 -11.35
N ASN A 46 -0.09 -4.37 -12.30
CA ASN A 46 0.04 -2.95 -12.56
C ASN A 46 -1.18 -2.24 -12.00
N ASP A 47 -0.93 -1.24 -11.19
CA ASP A 47 -1.95 -0.50 -10.49
C ASP A 47 -1.98 0.95 -10.98
N VAL A 48 -3.18 1.52 -10.94
CA VAL A 48 -3.40 2.95 -11.11
C VAL A 48 -4.11 3.46 -9.87
N TRP A 49 -3.59 4.53 -9.27
CA TRP A 49 -4.12 5.11 -8.04
C TRP A 49 -4.61 6.53 -8.31
N ASP A 50 -5.89 6.76 -8.01
CA ASP A 50 -6.52 8.06 -8.10
C ASP A 50 -6.23 8.86 -6.82
N TYR A 51 -5.49 9.95 -6.98
CA TYR A 51 -5.08 10.88 -5.95
C TYR A 51 -5.87 12.19 -6.00
N ALA A 52 -7.09 12.16 -6.55
CA ALA A 52 -7.92 13.37 -6.69
C ALA A 52 -8.21 14.09 -5.35
N GLN A 53 -8.05 13.41 -4.22
CA GLN A 53 -8.18 14.00 -2.87
C GLN A 53 -6.84 14.44 -2.27
N ALA A 54 -5.75 14.36 -3.02
CA ALA A 54 -4.45 14.83 -2.56
C ALA A 54 -4.46 16.36 -2.41
N PRO A 55 -3.64 16.89 -1.49
CA PRO A 55 -3.44 18.33 -1.37
C PRO A 55 -2.85 18.95 -2.64
N ASP A 56 -2.97 20.27 -2.77
CA ASP A 56 -2.37 21.00 -3.87
C ASP A 56 -0.85 20.72 -3.98
N GLY A 57 -0.39 20.58 -5.22
CA GLY A 57 1.01 20.27 -5.52
C GLY A 57 1.35 18.78 -5.56
N TRP A 58 0.38 17.90 -5.29
CA TRP A 58 0.51 16.46 -5.50
C TRP A 58 -0.07 16.05 -6.86
N PRO A 59 0.41 14.95 -7.45
CA PRO A 59 -0.18 14.42 -8.68
C PRO A 59 -1.62 13.96 -8.41
N THR A 60 -2.46 14.01 -9.43
CA THR A 60 -3.84 13.50 -9.35
C THR A 60 -3.90 11.99 -9.58
N MET A 61 -2.83 11.41 -10.12
CA MET A 61 -2.75 9.99 -10.44
C MET A 61 -1.30 9.50 -10.35
N VAL A 62 -1.12 8.28 -9.86
CA VAL A 62 0.17 7.58 -9.88
C VAL A 62 -0.02 6.16 -10.40
N THR A 63 1.04 5.58 -10.96
CA THR A 63 1.07 4.16 -11.33
C THR A 63 1.92 3.39 -10.33
N ALA A 64 1.63 2.11 -10.16
CA ALA A 64 2.46 1.24 -9.33
C ALA A 64 2.61 -0.15 -9.93
N THR A 65 3.72 -0.79 -9.59
CA THR A 65 3.91 -2.23 -9.80
C THR A 65 3.90 -2.91 -8.44
N CYS A 66 3.05 -3.92 -8.30
CA CYS A 66 2.87 -4.65 -7.05
C CYS A 66 3.27 -6.11 -7.19
N HIS A 67 3.86 -6.64 -6.13
CA HIS A 67 4.18 -8.06 -5.95
C HIS A 67 3.51 -8.54 -4.66
N ASN A 68 2.59 -9.47 -4.80
CA ASN A 68 1.84 -10.02 -3.67
C ASN A 68 2.13 -11.51 -3.51
N SER A 69 2.19 -11.98 -2.28
CA SER A 69 2.26 -13.40 -1.94
C SER A 69 1.13 -13.72 -0.97
N VAL A 70 0.23 -14.60 -1.38
CA VAL A 70 -0.98 -14.94 -0.63
C VAL A 70 -0.98 -16.43 -0.31
N LEU A 71 -1.13 -16.77 0.96
CA LEU A 71 -1.27 -18.15 1.40
C LEU A 71 -2.72 -18.58 1.26
N MET A 72 -2.94 -19.60 0.44
CA MET A 72 -4.24 -20.24 0.23
C MET A 72 -4.26 -21.60 0.93
N LEU A 73 -5.27 -21.82 1.75
CA LEU A 73 -5.47 -23.09 2.44
C LEU A 73 -6.02 -24.17 1.49
N PRO A 74 -5.99 -25.47 1.89
CA PRO A 74 -6.47 -26.56 1.05
C PRO A 74 -7.94 -26.48 0.67
N ASP A 75 -8.76 -25.77 1.45
CA ASP A 75 -10.18 -25.51 1.16
C ASP A 75 -10.40 -24.34 0.19
N GLY A 76 -9.33 -23.72 -0.27
CA GLY A 76 -9.36 -22.56 -1.18
C GLY A 76 -9.53 -21.21 -0.47
N SER A 77 -9.65 -21.19 0.85
CA SER A 77 -9.73 -19.93 1.60
C SER A 77 -8.35 -19.27 1.70
N VAL A 78 -8.34 -17.95 1.89
CA VAL A 78 -7.12 -17.17 2.10
C VAL A 78 -6.79 -17.14 3.58
N ALA A 79 -5.56 -17.51 3.96
CA ALA A 79 -5.07 -17.38 5.33
C ALA A 79 -4.48 -15.99 5.60
N GLY A 80 -4.03 -15.30 4.56
CA GLY A 80 -3.39 -14.00 4.60
C GLY A 80 -2.24 -13.92 3.61
N GLY A 81 -1.52 -12.82 3.63
CA GLY A 81 -0.40 -12.61 2.72
C GLY A 81 0.36 -11.33 2.99
N ILE A 82 1.29 -11.04 2.12
CA ILE A 82 2.06 -9.80 2.11
C ILE A 82 2.10 -9.22 0.69
N GLY A 83 2.21 -7.90 0.60
CA GLY A 83 2.38 -7.21 -0.66
C GLY A 83 3.43 -6.12 -0.56
N VAL A 84 4.17 -5.91 -1.64
CA VAL A 84 5.12 -4.82 -1.82
C VAL A 84 4.81 -4.15 -3.15
N CYS A 85 4.72 -2.82 -3.14
CA CYS A 85 4.46 -2.03 -4.31
C CYS A 85 5.45 -0.87 -4.41
N GLU A 86 5.90 -0.56 -5.62
CA GLU A 86 6.57 0.67 -5.95
C GLU A 86 5.66 1.52 -6.82
N SER A 87 5.39 2.73 -6.40
CA SER A 87 4.65 3.72 -7.21
C SER A 87 5.58 4.78 -7.77
N ILE A 88 5.24 5.26 -8.95
CA ILE A 88 5.96 6.33 -9.63
C ILE A 88 4.91 7.35 -10.11
N ASP A 89 5.18 8.63 -9.86
CA ASP A 89 4.35 9.71 -10.33
C ASP A 89 4.83 10.27 -11.68
N PRO A 90 4.06 11.17 -12.32
CA PRO A 90 4.45 11.76 -13.61
C PRO A 90 5.74 12.58 -13.57
N ASP A 91 6.17 13.06 -12.40
CA ASP A 91 7.42 13.82 -12.23
C ASP A 91 8.64 12.89 -12.04
N GLY A 92 8.41 11.59 -11.84
CA GLY A 92 9.43 10.57 -11.59
C GLY A 92 9.77 10.38 -10.11
N ASP A 93 9.08 11.05 -9.19
CA ASP A 93 9.21 10.76 -7.77
C ASP A 93 8.51 9.42 -7.45
N ALA A 94 9.10 8.65 -6.56
CA ALA A 94 8.65 7.29 -6.25
C ALA A 94 8.37 7.09 -4.75
N SER A 95 7.49 6.14 -4.45
CA SER A 95 7.35 5.60 -3.10
C SER A 95 7.25 4.08 -3.12
N VAL A 96 7.77 3.44 -2.07
CA VAL A 96 7.61 2.02 -1.83
C VAL A 96 6.74 1.84 -0.61
N TRP A 97 5.69 1.04 -0.74
CA TRP A 97 4.90 0.59 0.39
C TRP A 97 4.89 -0.93 0.48
N TYR A 98 4.71 -1.40 1.68
CA TYR A 98 4.50 -2.81 1.94
C TYR A 98 3.42 -2.98 3.00
N GLY A 99 2.78 -4.15 3.03
CA GLY A 99 1.82 -4.44 4.08
C GLY A 99 1.29 -5.86 4.05
N GLU A 100 0.40 -6.12 4.98
CA GLU A 100 -0.22 -7.43 5.19
C GLU A 100 -1.57 -7.49 4.49
N ILE A 101 -1.86 -8.63 3.88
CA ILE A 101 -3.14 -8.95 3.26
C ILE A 101 -3.91 -9.84 4.23
N SER A 102 -5.11 -9.42 4.61
CA SER A 102 -5.99 -10.19 5.48
C SER A 102 -6.71 -11.32 4.75
N PRO A 103 -7.31 -12.30 5.46
CA PRO A 103 -8.14 -13.32 4.85
C PRO A 103 -9.33 -12.79 4.04
N THR A 104 -9.76 -11.58 4.29
CA THR A 104 -10.87 -10.92 3.59
C THR A 104 -10.38 -9.93 2.51
N PHE A 105 -9.12 -10.04 2.08
CA PHE A 105 -8.49 -9.14 1.12
C PHE A 105 -8.47 -7.66 1.54
N GLY A 106 -8.51 -7.40 2.84
CA GLY A 106 -8.10 -6.12 3.39
C GLY A 106 -6.58 -5.99 3.37
N TYR A 107 -6.07 -4.77 3.27
CA TYR A 107 -4.64 -4.48 3.21
C TYR A 107 -4.28 -3.45 4.27
N ASP A 108 -3.34 -3.81 5.14
CA ASP A 108 -2.75 -2.92 6.14
C ASP A 108 -1.31 -2.62 5.77
N GLY A 109 -1.05 -1.39 5.36
CA GLY A 109 0.24 -1.03 4.80
C GLY A 109 0.87 0.22 5.40
N LYS A 110 2.13 0.41 5.04
CA LYS A 110 2.90 1.62 5.35
C LYS A 110 3.86 1.96 4.21
N ILE A 111 4.16 3.24 4.06
CA ILE A 111 5.23 3.72 3.19
C ILE A 111 6.56 3.49 3.88
N VAL A 112 7.48 2.76 3.24
CA VAL A 112 8.78 2.38 3.81
C VAL A 112 9.96 3.09 3.17
N ALA A 113 9.80 3.60 1.96
CA ALA A 113 10.78 4.42 1.26
C ALA A 113 10.08 5.42 0.33
N GLY A 114 10.75 6.50 -0.01
CA GLY A 114 10.25 7.50 -0.94
C GLY A 114 11.38 8.37 -1.47
N THR A 115 11.17 8.96 -2.64
CA THR A 115 12.03 9.97 -3.23
C THR A 115 11.26 11.29 -3.37
N GLY A 116 11.99 12.41 -3.47
CA GLY A 116 11.41 13.72 -3.68
C GLY A 116 10.28 14.04 -2.69
N LYS A 117 9.09 14.34 -3.22
CA LYS A 117 7.93 14.70 -2.38
C LYS A 117 7.43 13.57 -1.47
N TYR A 118 7.75 12.31 -1.78
CA TYR A 118 7.33 11.15 -0.99
C TYR A 118 8.22 10.86 0.21
N GLU A 119 9.43 11.43 0.32
CA GLU A 119 10.32 11.25 1.47
C GLU A 119 9.62 11.58 2.79
N LYS A 120 8.80 12.62 2.79
CA LYS A 120 8.05 13.07 3.98
C LYS A 120 6.90 12.15 4.38
N LEU A 121 6.48 11.22 3.50
CA LEU A 121 5.44 10.24 3.78
C LEU A 121 5.99 8.93 4.36
N VAL A 122 7.31 8.76 4.44
CA VAL A 122 7.90 7.54 4.98
C VAL A 122 7.45 7.34 6.43
N GLY A 123 6.92 6.14 6.72
CA GLY A 123 6.31 5.79 8.00
C GLY A 123 4.79 6.00 8.07
N ALA A 124 4.19 6.73 7.14
CA ALA A 124 2.74 6.89 7.08
C ALA A 124 2.05 5.55 6.85
N GLN A 125 0.96 5.31 7.56
CA GLN A 125 0.20 4.06 7.55
C GLN A 125 -1.17 4.24 6.91
N PHE A 126 -1.66 3.17 6.29
CA PHE A 126 -2.97 3.15 5.66
C PHE A 126 -3.62 1.79 5.76
N ALA A 127 -4.94 1.77 5.60
CA ALA A 127 -5.73 0.55 5.46
C ALA A 127 -6.49 0.60 4.14
N GLY A 128 -6.50 -0.51 3.43
CA GLY A 128 -7.23 -0.69 2.19
C GLY A 128 -8.19 -1.87 2.24
N GLN A 129 -9.22 -1.82 1.41
CA GLN A 129 -10.19 -2.89 1.23
C GLN A 129 -10.56 -3.01 -0.23
N VAL A 130 -10.63 -4.25 -0.72
CA VAL A 130 -11.25 -4.53 -2.02
C VAL A 130 -12.75 -4.25 -1.91
N THR A 131 -13.27 -3.42 -2.79
CA THR A 131 -14.69 -3.02 -2.81
C THR A 131 -15.40 -3.49 -4.06
N GLY A 132 -14.68 -3.99 -5.05
CA GLY A 132 -15.24 -4.49 -6.29
C GLY A 132 -14.20 -5.16 -7.18
N GLN A 133 -14.69 -5.82 -8.22
CA GLN A 133 -13.88 -6.41 -9.26
C GLN A 133 -14.54 -6.20 -10.62
N MET A 134 -13.74 -5.85 -11.62
CA MET A 134 -14.17 -5.72 -12.99
C MET A 134 -14.17 -7.09 -13.72
N ALA A 135 -14.82 -7.16 -14.88
CA ALA A 135 -14.91 -8.40 -15.65
C ALA A 135 -13.54 -8.92 -16.17
N ASP A 136 -12.56 -8.03 -16.32
CA ASP A 136 -11.19 -8.37 -16.72
C ASP A 136 -10.29 -8.82 -15.57
N GLY A 137 -10.84 -8.93 -14.35
CA GLY A 137 -10.11 -9.31 -13.15
C GLY A 137 -9.50 -8.13 -12.39
N THR A 138 -9.60 -6.90 -12.88
CA THR A 138 -9.13 -5.71 -12.16
C THR A 138 -9.89 -5.54 -10.86
N SER A 139 -9.18 -5.48 -9.74
CA SER A 139 -9.74 -5.22 -8.41
C SER A 139 -9.77 -3.73 -8.11
N ILE A 140 -10.82 -3.28 -7.45
CA ILE A 140 -11.01 -1.90 -7.02
C ILE A 140 -10.76 -1.83 -5.51
N TYR A 141 -9.80 -1.02 -5.11
CA TYR A 141 -9.43 -0.79 -3.71
C TYR A 141 -9.84 0.60 -3.26
N HIS A 142 -10.40 0.69 -2.07
CA HIS A 142 -10.51 1.95 -1.34
C HIS A 142 -9.51 1.94 -0.20
N VAL A 143 -8.68 2.97 -0.14
CA VAL A 143 -7.60 3.12 0.85
C VAL A 143 -7.82 4.41 1.62
N LYS A 144 -7.54 4.38 2.91
CA LYS A 144 -7.61 5.54 3.81
C LYS A 144 -6.43 5.54 4.78
N PRO A 145 -6.02 6.72 5.24
CA PRO A 145 -5.03 6.85 6.32
C PRO A 145 -5.48 6.14 7.60
N LYS A 146 -4.51 5.69 8.37
CA LYS A 146 -4.69 5.20 9.76
C LYS A 146 -4.31 6.26 10.76
#